data_ba372b76e437419d3f8fbac08cb58a5c
#
_entry.id   ba372b76e437419d3f8fbac08cb58a5c
#
_cell.length_a   1.000
_cell.length_b   1.000
_cell.length_c   1.000
_cell.angle_alpha   90.00
_cell.angle_beta   90.00
_cell.angle_gamma   90.00
#
_symmetry.space_group_name_H-M   'P 1'
#
loop_
_entity.id
_entity.type
_entity.pdbx_description
1 polymer ?
#
loop_
_entity_poly.entity_id
_entity_poly.type
_entity_poly.pdbx_seq_one_letter_code
_entity_poly.pdbx_strand_id
1 'polypeptide(L)'
;MGAVTDRFWEGSTPLEKLDRAQWEALCDGCGKCCLHKLEDEETGDLLATNVACRLLDRKNGRCSDYRHRHAYVSECVRLTPASVRALDWLPKTCAYRLRADGEPLPDWHYLVCGDREAVHRAGESTRGWTVSEDDAGDFEHHLVDREL
;
A
#
# COMPACT_ATOMS: atom_id res chain seq x y z
N MET A 1 -15.94 23.48 9.07
CA MET A 1 -16.02 23.36 7.83
C MET A 1 -14.76 23.18 7.04
N GLY A 2 -13.66 23.65 7.47
CA GLY A 2 -12.43 23.56 6.74
C GLY A 2 -12.07 22.17 6.28
N ALA A 3 -12.26 21.18 7.13
CA ALA A 3 -11.93 19.82 6.79
C ALA A 3 -12.62 19.31 5.53
N VAL A 4 -13.83 19.80 5.28
CA VAL A 4 -14.60 19.39 4.10
C VAL A 4 -13.96 19.90 2.81
N THR A 5 -13.35 21.07 2.89
CA THR A 5 -12.72 21.69 1.75
C THR A 5 -11.24 21.37 1.66
N ASP A 6 -10.70 20.78 2.73
CA ASP A 6 -9.28 20.45 2.78
C ASP A 6 -9.00 19.21 1.94
N ARG A 7 -8.52 19.45 0.76
CA ARG A 7 -8.03 18.38 -0.11
C ARG A 7 -6.59 18.05 0.28
N PHE A 8 -6.44 17.56 1.50
CA PHE A 8 -5.12 17.23 2.05
C PHE A 8 -4.36 16.20 1.20
N TRP A 9 -5.09 15.45 0.39
CA TRP A 9 -4.50 14.48 -0.54
C TRP A 9 -3.98 15.14 -1.81
N GLU A 10 -4.25 16.41 -1.99
CA GLU A 10 -3.72 17.18 -3.11
C GLU A 10 -2.74 18.23 -2.59
N GLY A 11 -1.79 18.55 -3.39
CA GLY A 11 -1.05 19.78 -3.28
C GLY A 11 0.02 19.86 -2.22
N SER A 12 0.08 21.04 -1.63
CA SER A 12 1.29 21.57 -1.06
C SER A 12 1.46 21.37 0.44
N THR A 13 0.47 20.83 1.13
CA THR A 13 0.62 20.60 2.57
C THR A 13 1.66 19.51 2.81
N PRO A 14 2.75 19.79 3.55
CA PRO A 14 3.74 18.76 3.85
C PRO A 14 3.10 17.57 4.60
N LEU A 15 3.61 16.38 4.34
CA LEU A 15 3.10 15.17 5.00
C LEU A 15 3.14 15.29 6.52
N GLU A 16 4.16 15.95 7.05
CA GLU A 16 4.33 16.14 8.49
C GLU A 16 3.23 17.00 9.12
N LYS A 17 2.51 17.76 8.32
CA LYS A 17 1.44 18.62 8.79
C LYS A 17 0.06 17.97 8.81
N LEU A 18 -0.05 16.77 8.21
CA LEU A 18 -1.30 16.03 8.23
C LEU A 18 -1.57 15.49 9.63
N ASP A 19 -2.81 15.59 10.08
CA ASP A 19 -3.18 14.98 11.35
C ASP A 19 -3.31 13.45 11.16
N ARG A 20 -3.50 12.73 12.26
CA ARG A 20 -3.57 11.28 12.21
C ARG A 20 -4.71 10.77 11.34
N ALA A 21 -5.87 11.40 11.41
CA ALA A 21 -7.02 11.00 10.59
C ALA A 21 -6.75 11.22 9.11
N GLN A 22 -6.14 12.34 8.76
CA GLN A 22 -5.77 12.63 7.38
C GLN A 22 -4.71 11.64 6.87
N TRP A 23 -3.70 11.37 7.70
CA TRP A 23 -2.65 10.43 7.35
C TRP A 23 -3.22 9.04 7.07
N GLU A 24 -4.04 8.52 7.99
CA GLU A 24 -4.64 7.19 7.83
C GLU A 24 -5.59 7.13 6.63
N ALA A 25 -6.24 8.23 6.31
CA ALA A 25 -7.19 8.28 5.20
C ALA A 25 -6.53 8.17 3.83
N LEU A 26 -5.23 8.44 3.72
CA LEU A 26 -4.53 8.34 2.44
C LEU A 26 -4.50 6.91 1.87
N CYS A 27 -4.46 5.90 2.73
CA CYS A 27 -4.43 4.52 2.27
C CYS A 27 -5.75 4.13 1.61
N ASP A 28 -5.69 3.66 0.37
CA ASP A 28 -6.88 3.26 -0.40
C ASP A 28 -7.23 1.78 -0.26
N GLY A 29 -6.44 1.01 0.47
CA GLY A 29 -6.69 -0.41 0.64
C GLY A 29 -6.27 -1.25 -0.56
N CYS A 30 -5.29 -0.82 -1.33
CA CYS A 30 -4.79 -1.64 -2.45
C CYS A 30 -4.10 -2.92 -1.96
N GLY A 31 -3.50 -2.87 -0.78
CA GLY A 31 -2.87 -4.05 -0.16
C GLY A 31 -1.51 -4.42 -0.74
N LYS A 32 -1.05 -3.75 -1.77
CA LYS A 32 0.19 -4.13 -2.45
C LYS A 32 1.44 -4.02 -1.57
N CYS A 33 1.43 -3.13 -0.59
CA CYS A 33 2.54 -3.01 0.35
C CYS A 33 2.67 -4.22 1.29
N CYS A 34 1.62 -5.03 1.39
CA CYS A 34 1.62 -6.26 2.18
C CYS A 34 2.04 -7.49 1.37
N LEU A 35 2.40 -7.33 0.10
CA LEU A 35 2.93 -8.43 -0.70
C LEU A 35 4.41 -8.61 -0.42
N HIS A 36 4.82 -9.87 -0.28
CA HIS A 36 6.23 -10.20 -0.08
C HIS A 36 7.03 -9.92 -1.35
N LYS A 37 8.29 -9.57 -1.17
CA LYS A 37 9.23 -9.33 -2.25
C LYS A 37 10.46 -10.15 -2.00
N LEU A 38 11.06 -10.65 -3.07
CA LEU A 38 12.31 -11.39 -3.01
C LEU A 38 13.42 -10.54 -3.60
N GLU A 39 14.61 -10.63 -3.00
CA GLU A 39 15.78 -9.92 -3.49
C GLU A 39 16.60 -10.87 -4.36
N ASP A 40 16.94 -10.42 -5.57
CA ASP A 40 17.83 -11.17 -6.46
C ASP A 40 19.25 -11.10 -5.90
N GLU A 41 19.84 -12.25 -5.61
CA GLU A 41 21.16 -12.34 -5.00
C GLU A 41 22.27 -11.76 -5.87
N GLU A 42 22.10 -11.79 -7.18
CA GLU A 42 23.10 -11.31 -8.12
C GLU A 42 23.02 -9.80 -8.38
N THR A 43 21.79 -9.29 -8.51
CA THR A 43 21.58 -7.90 -8.92
C THR A 43 21.14 -7.00 -7.78
N GLY A 44 20.61 -7.56 -6.69
CA GLY A 44 20.02 -6.79 -5.60
C GLY A 44 18.63 -6.25 -5.91
N ASP A 45 18.07 -6.60 -7.07
CA ASP A 45 16.75 -6.14 -7.45
C ASP A 45 15.66 -6.81 -6.60
N LEU A 46 14.61 -6.05 -6.31
CA LEU A 46 13.45 -6.59 -5.62
C LEU A 46 12.48 -7.15 -6.65
N LEU A 47 12.09 -8.42 -6.44
CA LEU A 47 11.18 -9.13 -7.32
C LEU A 47 9.82 -9.24 -6.64
N ALA A 48 8.77 -8.85 -7.33
CA ALA A 48 7.42 -8.90 -6.79
C ALA A 48 6.87 -10.32 -6.78
N THR A 49 6.10 -10.64 -5.74
CA THR A 49 5.36 -11.90 -5.66
C THR A 49 3.87 -11.62 -5.50
N ASN A 50 3.05 -12.63 -5.69
CA ASN A 50 1.62 -12.56 -5.37
C ASN A 50 1.31 -13.12 -3.97
N VAL A 51 2.32 -13.24 -3.11
CA VAL A 51 2.19 -13.79 -1.76
C VAL A 51 1.90 -12.67 -0.78
N ALA A 52 0.74 -12.71 -0.16
CA ALA A 52 0.28 -11.68 0.77
C ALA A 52 0.62 -12.05 2.21
N CYS A 53 0.94 -11.01 3.01
CA CYS A 53 1.07 -11.16 4.45
C CYS A 53 -0.19 -11.83 5.02
N ARG A 54 -0.01 -12.76 5.96
CA ARG A 54 -1.14 -13.50 6.56
C ARG A 54 -2.18 -12.61 7.21
N LEU A 55 -1.82 -11.39 7.59
CA LEU A 55 -2.76 -10.42 8.16
C LEU A 55 -3.56 -9.67 7.12
N LEU A 56 -3.18 -9.74 5.85
CA LEU A 56 -3.90 -9.02 4.80
C LEU A 56 -5.25 -9.66 4.51
N ASP A 57 -6.30 -8.88 4.63
CA ASP A 57 -7.61 -9.26 4.09
C ASP A 57 -7.59 -8.99 2.58
N ARG A 58 -7.52 -10.05 1.78
CA ARG A 58 -7.36 -9.93 0.33
C ARG A 58 -8.62 -9.45 -0.38
N LYS A 59 -9.75 -9.39 0.33
CA LYS A 59 -11.00 -8.87 -0.25
C LYS A 59 -11.05 -7.35 -0.19
N ASN A 60 -10.67 -6.76 0.95
CA ASN A 60 -10.72 -5.32 1.13
C ASN A 60 -9.37 -4.62 1.05
N GLY A 61 -8.26 -5.40 0.99
CA GLY A 61 -6.93 -4.85 0.87
C GLY A 61 -6.35 -4.26 2.15
N ARG A 62 -6.96 -4.53 3.28
CA ARG A 62 -6.55 -3.97 4.56
C ARG A 62 -5.98 -5.03 5.48
N CYS A 63 -5.08 -4.61 6.37
CA CYS A 63 -4.57 -5.48 7.41
C CYS A 63 -5.72 -5.87 8.35
N SER A 64 -5.89 -7.16 8.58
CA SER A 64 -6.97 -7.67 9.43
C SER A 64 -6.76 -7.36 10.91
N ASP A 65 -5.51 -7.09 11.32
CA ASP A 65 -5.19 -6.68 12.69
C ASP A 65 -4.11 -5.59 12.68
N TYR A 66 -4.47 -4.47 12.08
CA TYR A 66 -3.55 -3.33 11.93
C TYR A 66 -2.99 -2.87 13.27
N ARG A 67 -3.82 -2.82 14.30
CA ARG A 67 -3.45 -2.31 15.61
C ARG A 67 -2.33 -3.15 16.26
N HIS A 68 -2.40 -4.47 16.09
CA HIS A 68 -1.45 -5.40 16.72
C HIS A 68 -0.51 -6.05 15.70
N ARG A 69 -0.41 -5.48 14.50
CA ARG A 69 0.32 -6.12 13.40
C ARG A 69 1.76 -6.47 13.75
N HIS A 70 2.44 -5.63 14.51
CA HIS A 70 3.84 -5.88 14.87
C HIS A 70 4.02 -7.00 15.90
N ALA A 71 2.95 -7.36 16.62
CA ALA A 71 2.99 -8.52 17.52
C ALA A 71 2.98 -9.84 16.75
N TYR A 72 2.37 -9.86 15.56
CA TYR A 72 2.27 -11.05 14.71
C TYR A 72 3.28 -11.05 13.58
N VAL A 73 3.62 -9.89 13.06
CA VAL A 73 4.56 -9.72 11.95
C VAL A 73 5.53 -8.60 12.31
N SER A 74 6.67 -8.99 12.88
CA SER A 74 7.66 -8.01 13.35
C SER A 74 8.27 -7.18 12.23
N GLU A 75 8.32 -7.72 11.01
CA GLU A 75 8.87 -7.04 9.84
C GLU A 75 7.89 -6.08 9.19
N CYS A 76 6.66 -5.99 9.69
CA CYS A 76 5.68 -5.08 9.12
C CYS A 76 6.16 -3.64 9.24
N VAL A 77 6.18 -2.94 8.10
CA VAL A 77 6.71 -1.58 8.05
C VAL A 77 5.70 -0.59 8.59
N ARG A 78 6.18 0.32 9.42
CA ARG A 78 5.38 1.43 9.89
C ARG A 78 5.61 2.63 8.99
N LEU A 79 4.56 3.08 8.34
CA LEU A 79 4.65 4.24 7.45
C LEU A 79 4.56 5.54 8.24
N THR A 80 5.57 6.39 8.05
CA THR A 80 5.63 7.75 8.58
C THR A 80 6.11 8.64 7.44
N PRO A 81 5.98 9.96 7.54
CA PRO A 81 6.51 10.84 6.50
C PRO A 81 7.98 10.58 6.18
N ALA A 82 8.79 10.32 7.20
CA ALA A 82 10.20 10.04 7.00
C ALA A 82 10.42 8.67 6.32
N SER A 83 9.74 7.62 6.78
CA SER A 83 9.92 6.29 6.21
C SER A 83 9.40 6.20 4.78
N VAL A 84 8.31 6.88 4.47
CA VAL A 84 7.77 6.90 3.10
C VAL A 84 8.81 7.44 2.12
N ARG A 85 9.51 8.50 2.51
CA ARG A 85 10.54 9.08 1.66
C ARG A 85 11.77 8.19 1.51
N ALA A 86 12.03 7.37 2.52
CA ALA A 86 13.19 6.47 2.52
C ALA A 86 12.94 5.15 1.81
N LEU A 87 11.68 4.72 1.71
CA LEU A 87 11.32 3.44 1.12
C LEU A 87 11.13 3.58 -0.39
N ASP A 88 12.02 2.96 -1.16
CA ASP A 88 11.97 3.00 -2.61
C ASP A 88 11.14 1.86 -3.22
N TRP A 89 10.74 0.89 -2.40
CA TRP A 89 10.00 -0.30 -2.85
C TRP A 89 8.48 -0.18 -2.72
N LEU A 90 7.96 0.93 -2.17
CA LEU A 90 6.52 1.12 -2.10
C LEU A 90 5.90 1.08 -3.49
N PRO A 91 4.67 0.56 -3.62
CA PRO A 91 4.02 0.55 -4.94
C PRO A 91 3.94 1.95 -5.53
N LYS A 92 4.11 2.04 -6.84
CA LYS A 92 4.09 3.33 -7.54
C LYS A 92 2.75 4.05 -7.41
N THR A 93 1.67 3.30 -7.18
CA THR A 93 0.32 3.85 -7.00
C THR A 93 -0.02 4.13 -5.54
N CYS A 94 0.89 3.83 -4.62
CA CYS A 94 0.66 4.07 -3.20
C CYS A 94 0.45 5.57 -2.95
N ALA A 95 -0.67 5.92 -2.31
CA ALA A 95 -1.02 7.31 -2.07
C ALA A 95 0.03 8.04 -1.23
N TYR A 96 0.61 7.36 -0.26
CA TYR A 96 1.69 7.96 0.55
C TYR A 96 2.89 8.32 -0.31
N ARG A 97 3.28 7.42 -1.20
CA ARG A 97 4.40 7.66 -2.10
C ARG A 97 4.11 8.79 -3.08
N LEU A 98 2.94 8.75 -3.71
CA LEU A 98 2.53 9.80 -4.65
C LEU A 98 2.50 11.15 -3.97
N ARG A 99 1.94 11.21 -2.78
CA ARG A 99 1.84 12.45 -2.02
C ARG A 99 3.22 12.97 -1.62
N ALA A 100 4.14 12.08 -1.24
CA ALA A 100 5.52 12.44 -0.91
C ALA A 100 6.26 12.99 -2.12
N ASP A 101 5.97 12.49 -3.32
CA ASP A 101 6.61 12.91 -4.56
C ASP A 101 5.93 14.13 -5.20
N GLY A 102 4.87 14.64 -4.59
CA GLY A 102 4.12 15.78 -5.14
C GLY A 102 3.25 15.42 -6.32
N GLU A 103 2.95 14.14 -6.53
CA GLU A 103 2.15 13.66 -7.64
C GLU A 103 0.68 13.55 -7.24
N PRO A 104 -0.26 13.72 -8.19
CA PRO A 104 -1.67 13.58 -7.89
C PRO A 104 -2.04 12.12 -7.62
N LEU A 105 -3.10 11.91 -6.85
CA LEU A 105 -3.63 10.57 -6.62
C LEU A 105 -4.36 10.08 -7.88
N PRO A 106 -4.41 8.75 -8.10
CA PRO A 106 -5.12 8.21 -9.25
C PRO A 106 -6.62 8.50 -9.21
N ASP A 107 -7.25 8.53 -10.37
CA ASP A 107 -8.69 8.81 -10.50
C ASP A 107 -9.55 7.80 -9.73
N TRP A 108 -9.06 6.57 -9.58
CA TRP A 108 -9.79 5.52 -8.87
C TRP A 108 -9.57 5.54 -7.34
N HIS A 109 -8.74 6.45 -6.84
CA HIS A 109 -8.57 6.56 -5.38
C HIS A 109 -9.87 7.07 -4.76
N TYR A 110 -10.28 6.45 -3.65
CA TYR A 110 -11.59 6.76 -3.05
C TYR A 110 -11.73 8.23 -2.61
N LEU A 111 -10.63 8.89 -2.25
CA LEU A 111 -10.68 10.32 -1.91
C LEU A 111 -10.98 11.17 -3.13
N VAL A 112 -10.59 10.71 -4.32
CA VAL A 112 -10.83 11.42 -5.57
C VAL A 112 -12.23 11.13 -6.11
N CYS A 113 -12.63 9.85 -6.16
CA CYS A 113 -13.87 9.44 -6.79
C CYS A 113 -15.03 9.16 -5.82
N GLY A 114 -14.74 9.06 -4.53
CA GLY A 114 -15.77 8.80 -3.52
C GLY A 114 -16.20 7.35 -3.37
N ASP A 115 -15.48 6.41 -4.00
CA ASP A 115 -15.87 4.99 -4.02
C ASP A 115 -14.69 4.11 -3.61
N ARG A 116 -14.80 3.45 -2.46
CA ARG A 116 -13.75 2.57 -1.96
C ARG A 116 -13.55 1.29 -2.77
N GLU A 117 -14.55 0.91 -3.59
CA GLU A 117 -14.43 -0.27 -4.45
C GLU A 117 -13.70 0.04 -5.77
N ALA A 118 -13.49 1.29 -6.08
CA ALA A 118 -12.88 1.69 -7.35
C ALA A 118 -11.46 1.14 -7.53
N VAL A 119 -10.66 1.09 -6.45
CA VAL A 119 -9.30 0.54 -6.51
C VAL A 119 -9.31 -0.94 -6.94
N HIS A 120 -10.31 -1.68 -6.50
CA HIS A 120 -10.44 -3.11 -6.85
C HIS A 120 -10.91 -3.27 -8.29
N ARG A 121 -11.88 -2.47 -8.72
CA ARG A 121 -12.37 -2.51 -10.10
C ARG A 121 -11.31 -2.10 -11.11
N ALA A 122 -10.42 -1.20 -10.71
CA ALA A 122 -9.32 -0.76 -11.56
C ALA A 122 -8.21 -1.81 -11.71
N GLY A 123 -8.30 -2.92 -10.95
CA GLY A 123 -7.28 -3.95 -10.95
C GLY A 123 -6.01 -3.54 -10.22
N GLU A 124 -6.07 -2.51 -9.39
CA GLU A 124 -4.91 -1.95 -8.71
C GLU A 124 -4.77 -2.44 -7.27
N SER A 125 -5.63 -3.37 -6.84
CA SER A 125 -5.55 -3.96 -5.51
C SER A 125 -5.06 -5.41 -5.58
N THR A 126 -4.92 -6.04 -4.42
CA THR A 126 -4.51 -7.44 -4.31
C THR A 126 -5.66 -8.42 -4.52
N ARG A 127 -6.87 -7.93 -4.69
CA ARG A 127 -8.06 -8.78 -4.83
C ARG A 127 -8.00 -9.61 -6.10
N GLY A 128 -8.20 -10.92 -5.95
CA GLY A 128 -8.41 -11.82 -7.08
C GLY A 128 -7.19 -12.45 -7.71
N TRP A 129 -5.96 -12.04 -7.36
CA TRP A 129 -4.76 -12.60 -7.98
C TRP A 129 -3.65 -12.97 -6.98
N THR A 130 -3.94 -12.89 -5.69
CA THR A 130 -2.94 -13.13 -4.64
C THR A 130 -3.32 -14.34 -3.79
N VAL A 131 -2.32 -14.88 -3.10
CA VAL A 131 -2.48 -15.98 -2.15
C VAL A 131 -1.90 -15.58 -0.81
N SER A 132 -2.43 -16.15 0.28
CA SER A 132 -1.86 -15.95 1.60
C SER A 132 -0.51 -16.65 1.73
N GLU A 133 0.43 -16.07 2.48
CA GLU A 133 1.71 -16.72 2.75
C GLU A 133 1.54 -18.09 3.42
N ASP A 134 0.43 -18.28 4.14
CA ASP A 134 0.14 -19.56 4.80
C ASP A 134 -0.14 -20.68 3.81
N ASP A 135 -0.55 -20.33 2.58
CA ASP A 135 -0.95 -21.29 1.55
C ASP A 135 0.04 -21.34 0.38
N ALA A 136 1.02 -20.46 0.36
CA ALA A 136 1.84 -20.25 -0.82
C ALA A 136 2.94 -21.29 -1.04
N GLY A 137 3.53 -21.84 0.03
CA GLY A 137 4.72 -22.66 -0.08
C GLY A 137 5.94 -21.78 -0.42
N ASP A 138 6.75 -22.20 -1.38
CA ASP A 138 7.96 -21.47 -1.77
C ASP A 138 7.60 -20.19 -2.55
N PHE A 139 8.03 -19.06 -2.04
CA PHE A 139 7.74 -17.76 -2.65
C PHE A 139 8.35 -17.63 -4.05
N GLU A 140 9.42 -18.33 -4.32
CA GLU A 140 10.08 -18.34 -5.63
C GLU A 140 9.16 -18.79 -6.77
N HIS A 141 8.16 -19.60 -6.45
CA HIS A 141 7.18 -20.09 -7.41
C HIS A 141 6.05 -19.08 -7.64
N HIS A 142 6.07 -17.96 -6.94
CA HIS A 142 5.01 -16.95 -6.96
C HIS A 142 5.48 -15.60 -7.49
N LEU A 143 6.58 -15.56 -8.22
CA LEU A 143 7.04 -14.32 -8.84
C LEU A 143 6.04 -13.87 -9.89
N VAL A 144 5.78 -12.58 -9.94
CA VAL A 144 4.86 -11.99 -10.90
C VAL A 144 5.60 -10.95 -11.76
N ASP A 145 5.23 -10.89 -13.02
CA ASP A 145 5.76 -9.91 -13.95
C ASP A 145 4.84 -8.69 -13.96
N ARG A 146 4.64 -8.15 -12.77
CA ARG A 146 3.71 -7.05 -12.56
C ARG A 146 4.43 -5.95 -11.81
N GLU A 147 4.33 -4.74 -12.32
CA GLU A 147 4.91 -3.58 -11.67
C GLU A 147 4.01 -3.15 -10.51
N LEU A 148 4.58 -3.05 -9.32
CA LEU A 148 3.87 -2.67 -8.10
C LEU A 148 4.27 -1.28 -7.63
#